data_7ac12f36135dc2064a7cf83a91ed4982
#
_entry.id   7ac12f36135dc2064a7cf83a91ed4982
#
_cell.length_a   1.000
_cell.length_b   1.000
_cell.length_c   1.000
_cell.angle_alpha   90.00
_cell.angle_beta   90.00
_cell.angle_gamma   90.00
#
_symmetry.space_group_name_H-M   'P 1'
#
loop_
_entity.id
_entity.type
_entity.pdbx_description
1 polymer ?
#
loop_
_entity_poly.entity_id
_entity_poly.type
_entity_poly.pdbx_seq_one_letter_code
_entity_poly.pdbx_strand_id
1 'polypeptide(L)'
;MKSMKIARLAFPLSMLILSVAGCGGGGGGSGSTSATQNPVAITESTKMQVAAVALNSDVRSLSAFGASAGGVVSIDSDLRRSRPLVAIVSETLKRINPRATENHELPSAIVRGEPLPCGIQGAPSGSILVSFDDKDGNAEYSSGDTLELTFIQCYDPLGKITSGGKLKFTFTNIVGAPFQQITPWSFTADLHFSGFELRFADQNLLQVNGTMVWTQAKDNADETLIQVSGARLSVKRTDDNILITNYLVKFNDNVRTDEYRQSGTQSVSSSKLGGTFQMDVSEALPLVGIASSFPDSGTIKITGAGSSITLNAVDRINVRIELDSNLDGIVDSSEVIAWSILS
;
A
#
# COMPACT_ATOMS: atom_id res chain seq x y z
N MET A 1 23.04 -17.02 35.44
CA MET A 1 23.16 -16.16 34.26
C MET A 1 23.88 -16.91 33.16
N LYS A 2 23.16 -17.51 32.21
CA LYS A 2 23.72 -18.19 31.04
C LYS A 2 23.46 -17.31 29.82
N SER A 3 24.55 -16.80 29.23
CA SER A 3 24.53 -16.00 28.01
C SER A 3 24.14 -16.88 26.82
N MET A 4 23.02 -16.60 26.20
CA MET A 4 22.55 -17.28 25.00
C MET A 4 23.06 -16.51 23.79
N LYS A 5 24.05 -17.09 23.09
CA LYS A 5 24.60 -16.56 21.85
C LYS A 5 23.60 -16.81 20.74
N ILE A 6 23.04 -15.75 20.18
CA ILE A 6 22.19 -15.79 18.98
C ILE A 6 23.12 -15.95 17.77
N ALA A 7 23.00 -17.07 17.09
CA ALA A 7 23.69 -17.34 15.83
C ALA A 7 22.98 -16.55 14.70
N ARG A 8 23.70 -15.61 14.09
CA ARG A 8 23.25 -14.93 12.88
C ARG A 8 23.41 -15.90 11.70
N LEU A 9 22.30 -16.37 11.16
CA LEU A 9 22.29 -17.07 9.87
C LEU A 9 22.39 -16.01 8.75
N ALA A 10 23.54 -15.97 8.10
CA ALA A 10 23.72 -15.26 6.85
C ALA A 10 23.28 -16.17 5.69
N PHE A 11 22.23 -15.82 4.98
CA PHE A 11 21.85 -16.46 3.74
C PHE A 11 22.60 -15.81 2.56
N PRO A 12 23.28 -16.57 1.71
CA PRO A 12 23.84 -16.04 0.49
C PRO A 12 22.74 -15.92 -0.57
N LEU A 13 22.52 -14.71 -1.06
CA LEU A 13 21.65 -14.39 -2.18
C LEU A 13 22.35 -14.79 -3.48
N SER A 14 22.05 -15.97 -4.00
CA SER A 14 22.52 -16.40 -5.33
C SER A 14 21.60 -15.82 -6.40
N MET A 15 22.14 -14.86 -7.13
CA MET A 15 21.51 -14.21 -8.29
C MET A 15 21.59 -15.17 -9.48
N LEU A 16 20.47 -15.80 -9.85
CA LEU A 16 20.37 -16.62 -11.06
C LEU A 16 19.68 -15.79 -12.16
N ILE A 17 20.49 -15.29 -13.08
CA ILE A 17 20.02 -14.64 -14.31
C ILE A 17 19.71 -15.75 -15.31
N LEU A 18 18.42 -16.00 -15.58
CA LEU A 18 17.99 -16.83 -16.71
C LEU A 18 17.55 -15.92 -17.85
N SER A 19 18.36 -15.81 -18.86
CA SER A 19 18.00 -15.28 -20.17
C SER A 19 17.29 -16.36 -20.97
N VAL A 20 15.99 -16.22 -21.24
CA VAL A 20 15.25 -17.06 -22.18
C VAL A 20 14.96 -16.26 -23.43
N ALA A 21 15.72 -16.49 -24.48
CA ALA A 21 15.34 -16.15 -25.82
C ALA A 21 14.46 -17.26 -26.34
N GLY A 22 13.16 -16.98 -26.63
CA GLY A 22 12.21 -17.91 -27.24
C GLY A 22 11.43 -17.23 -28.34
N CYS A 23 11.83 -17.52 -29.60
CA CYS A 23 11.09 -17.16 -30.80
C CYS A 23 10.13 -18.28 -31.12
N GLY A 24 8.88 -17.98 -31.52
CA GLY A 24 8.07 -18.90 -32.33
C GLY A 24 6.59 -18.98 -32.06
N GLY A 25 5.76 -18.51 -33.03
CA GLY A 25 4.60 -19.25 -33.53
C GLY A 25 3.21 -18.87 -33.02
N GLY A 26 2.49 -18.14 -33.83
CA GLY A 26 1.09 -18.09 -34.22
C GLY A 26 -0.01 -18.80 -33.41
N GLY A 27 -1.03 -18.02 -33.03
CA GLY A 27 -2.30 -18.50 -32.51
C GLY A 27 -3.20 -17.34 -32.13
N GLY A 28 -4.21 -17.04 -32.97
CA GLY A 28 -5.15 -15.94 -32.74
C GLY A 28 -5.99 -16.16 -31.47
N GLY A 29 -5.86 -15.29 -30.54
CA GLY A 29 -6.70 -15.06 -29.39
C GLY A 29 -6.78 -13.57 -29.19
N SER A 30 -7.98 -13.01 -29.16
CA SER A 30 -8.25 -11.59 -28.83
C SER A 30 -7.86 -11.32 -27.38
N GLY A 31 -6.54 -11.31 -27.14
CA GLY A 31 -5.94 -10.80 -25.93
C GLY A 31 -5.83 -9.28 -26.06
N SER A 32 -6.42 -8.56 -25.14
CA SER A 32 -6.11 -7.15 -24.92
C SER A 32 -4.60 -7.03 -24.77
N THR A 33 -3.93 -6.66 -25.84
CA THR A 33 -2.52 -6.29 -25.85
C THR A 33 -2.37 -5.12 -24.89
N SER A 34 -1.84 -5.38 -23.72
CA SER A 34 -1.26 -4.34 -22.89
C SER A 34 -0.18 -3.69 -23.76
N ALA A 35 -0.51 -2.58 -24.38
CA ALA A 35 0.45 -1.77 -25.11
C ALA A 35 1.59 -1.53 -24.14
N THR A 36 2.79 -1.94 -24.51
CA THR A 36 4.01 -1.65 -23.77
C THR A 36 4.16 -0.15 -23.83
N GLN A 37 3.74 0.56 -22.78
CA GLN A 37 3.87 2.01 -22.77
C GLN A 37 5.35 2.35 -22.69
N ASN A 38 5.79 3.27 -23.55
CA ASN A 38 7.18 3.73 -23.56
C ASN A 38 7.51 4.47 -22.25
N PRO A 39 8.76 4.41 -21.77
CA PRO A 39 9.18 5.22 -20.64
C PRO A 39 8.95 6.72 -20.91
N VAL A 40 8.49 7.44 -19.91
CA VAL A 40 8.26 8.89 -19.97
C VAL A 40 9.59 9.63 -20.01
N ALA A 41 9.77 10.56 -20.96
CA ALA A 41 10.86 11.52 -20.90
C ALA A 41 10.54 12.58 -19.84
N ILE A 42 11.42 12.71 -18.85
CA ILE A 42 11.29 13.70 -17.78
C ILE A 42 12.09 14.93 -18.21
N THR A 43 11.39 16.03 -18.37
CA THR A 43 11.97 17.31 -18.83
C THR A 43 11.64 18.41 -17.82
N GLU A 44 12.22 19.58 -17.98
CA GLU A 44 11.92 20.75 -17.15
C GLU A 44 10.41 21.06 -17.13
N SER A 45 9.71 20.90 -18.24
CA SER A 45 8.27 21.17 -18.33
C SER A 45 7.39 20.06 -17.76
N THR A 46 7.88 18.83 -17.64
CA THR A 46 7.08 17.66 -17.18
C THR A 46 7.45 17.18 -15.80
N LYS A 47 8.59 17.59 -15.23
CA LYS A 47 9.11 17.09 -13.93
C LYS A 47 8.09 17.19 -12.79
N MET A 48 7.36 18.30 -12.72
CA MET A 48 6.32 18.51 -11.68
C MET A 48 5.16 17.55 -11.83
N GLN A 49 4.69 17.33 -13.06
CA GLN A 49 3.59 16.41 -13.32
C GLN A 49 4.02 14.96 -13.05
N VAL A 50 5.24 14.58 -13.42
CA VAL A 50 5.78 13.24 -13.11
C VAL A 50 5.92 13.04 -11.61
N ALA A 51 6.45 14.02 -10.88
CA ALA A 51 6.56 13.97 -9.42
C ALA A 51 5.18 13.82 -8.76
N ALA A 52 4.19 14.60 -9.17
CA ALA A 52 2.82 14.52 -8.66
C ALA A 52 2.19 13.15 -8.94
N VAL A 53 2.31 12.62 -10.16
CA VAL A 53 1.79 11.28 -10.49
C VAL A 53 2.52 10.21 -9.69
N ALA A 54 3.84 10.30 -9.52
CA ALA A 54 4.63 9.34 -8.74
C ALA A 54 4.16 9.30 -7.28
N LEU A 55 4.02 10.44 -6.62
CA LEU A 55 3.53 10.52 -5.23
C LEU A 55 2.10 10.00 -5.09
N ASN A 56 1.24 10.28 -6.07
CA ASN A 56 -0.15 9.84 -6.07
C ASN A 56 -0.33 8.37 -6.49
N SER A 57 0.64 7.77 -7.18
CA SER A 57 0.64 6.35 -7.59
C SER A 57 1.41 5.46 -6.63
N ASP A 58 2.10 6.02 -5.65
CA ASP A 58 2.79 5.23 -4.64
C ASP A 58 1.79 4.24 -4.02
N VAL A 59 2.17 2.95 -3.99
CA VAL A 59 1.43 1.92 -3.24
C VAL A 59 1.23 2.38 -1.80
N ARG A 60 2.06 3.30 -1.32
CA ARG A 60 1.88 4.04 -0.08
C ARG A 60 0.55 4.80 -0.03
N SER A 61 0.14 5.50 -1.08
CA SER A 61 -1.18 6.14 -1.11
C SER A 61 -2.30 5.11 -0.97
N LEU A 62 -1.99 3.85 -1.30
CA LEU A 62 -2.85 2.68 -1.06
C LEU A 62 -2.55 2.01 0.30
N SER A 63 -1.37 2.19 0.89
CA SER A 63 -0.92 1.46 2.09
C SER A 63 -0.56 2.33 3.30
N ALA A 64 -0.12 3.56 3.13
CA ALA A 64 0.65 4.29 4.15
C ALA A 64 -0.13 5.01 5.24
N PHE A 65 -1.40 4.91 5.30
CA PHE A 65 -2.13 5.58 6.37
C PHE A 65 -2.78 4.62 7.38
N GLY A 66 -2.26 3.42 7.47
CA GLY A 66 -2.72 2.39 8.42
C GLY A 66 -2.18 2.52 9.82
N ALA A 67 -1.18 3.35 10.02
CA ALA A 67 -0.45 3.35 11.28
C ALA A 67 -1.04 4.24 12.37
N SER A 68 -1.74 5.30 12.04
CA SER A 68 -2.30 6.20 13.05
C SER A 68 -3.74 5.90 13.41
N ALA A 69 -4.00 4.73 13.98
CA ALA A 69 -5.32 4.39 14.55
C ALA A 69 -5.60 5.11 15.90
N GLY A 70 -5.06 6.30 16.12
CA GLY A 70 -5.23 6.98 17.40
C GLY A 70 -5.31 8.49 17.42
N GLY A 71 -5.13 9.19 16.31
CA GLY A 71 -5.03 10.65 16.36
C GLY A 71 -5.84 11.37 15.30
N VAL A 72 -6.79 12.18 15.74
CA VAL A 72 -7.46 13.20 14.94
C VAL A 72 -6.42 14.29 14.65
N VAL A 73 -5.96 14.42 13.42
CA VAL A 73 -5.24 15.62 12.98
C VAL A 73 -5.85 16.13 11.68
N SER A 74 -6.40 17.31 11.77
CA SER A 74 -6.91 18.10 10.69
C SER A 74 -5.74 18.63 9.86
N ILE A 75 -5.54 18.12 8.66
CA ILE A 75 -4.69 18.73 7.65
C ILE A 75 -5.50 18.84 6.36
N ASP A 76 -5.47 20.03 5.81
CA ASP A 76 -6.36 20.59 4.79
C ASP A 76 -6.07 20.14 3.35
N SER A 77 -5.96 18.83 3.11
CA SER A 77 -6.08 18.27 1.77
C SER A 77 -6.95 17.03 1.80
N ASP A 78 -7.96 16.98 0.93
CA ASP A 78 -8.98 15.92 0.91
C ASP A 78 -8.42 14.52 0.66
N LEU A 79 -7.24 14.41 0.03
CA LEU A 79 -6.53 13.14 -0.19
C LEU A 79 -5.88 12.56 1.07
N ARG A 80 -5.63 13.38 2.09
CA ARG A 80 -5.05 12.92 3.37
C ARG A 80 -6.10 12.48 4.37
N ARG A 81 -7.36 12.83 4.16
CA ARG A 81 -8.47 12.39 5.00
C ARG A 81 -8.97 11.00 4.64
N SER A 82 -8.54 10.47 3.50
CA SER A 82 -8.91 9.13 3.10
C SER A 82 -8.17 8.12 3.97
N ARG A 83 -8.90 7.35 4.74
CA ARG A 83 -8.35 6.15 5.37
C ARG A 83 -7.83 5.26 4.26
N PRO A 84 -6.54 5.02 4.16
CA PRO A 84 -6.01 4.21 3.09
C PRO A 84 -6.50 2.79 3.24
N LEU A 85 -6.45 2.10 2.13
CA LEU A 85 -6.86 0.72 1.98
C LEU A 85 -6.34 -0.18 3.12
N VAL A 86 -5.09 0.01 3.54
CA VAL A 86 -4.46 -0.72 4.65
C VAL A 86 -5.17 -0.45 5.97
N ALA A 87 -5.57 0.79 6.26
CA ALA A 87 -6.29 1.11 7.50
C ALA A 87 -7.69 0.50 7.49
N ILE A 88 -8.40 0.59 6.36
CA ILE A 88 -9.72 -0.03 6.21
C ILE A 88 -9.60 -1.53 6.42
N VAL A 89 -8.61 -2.16 5.79
CA VAL A 89 -8.34 -3.59 5.93
C VAL A 89 -7.96 -3.95 7.36
N SER A 90 -7.00 -3.27 7.96
CA SER A 90 -6.56 -3.53 9.35
C SER A 90 -7.69 -3.30 10.35
N GLU A 91 -8.46 -2.23 10.20
CA GLU A 91 -9.59 -1.93 11.07
C GLU A 91 -10.70 -2.98 10.89
N THR A 92 -10.97 -3.40 9.66
CA THR A 92 -11.96 -4.44 9.38
C THR A 92 -11.50 -5.78 9.96
N LEU A 93 -10.22 -6.15 9.80
CA LEU A 93 -9.67 -7.37 10.41
C LEU A 93 -9.75 -7.33 11.94
N LYS A 94 -9.49 -6.19 12.58
CA LYS A 94 -9.66 -6.04 14.03
C LYS A 94 -11.10 -6.24 14.48
N ARG A 95 -12.07 -5.72 13.71
CA ARG A 95 -13.51 -5.85 14.02
C ARG A 95 -14.03 -7.26 13.82
N ILE A 96 -13.46 -7.99 12.87
CA ILE A 96 -13.84 -9.36 12.52
C ILE A 96 -13.06 -10.38 13.37
N ASN A 97 -12.11 -9.94 14.20
CA ASN A 97 -11.29 -10.81 15.03
C ASN A 97 -12.18 -11.78 15.87
N PRO A 98 -12.09 -13.09 15.62
CA PRO A 98 -12.91 -14.09 16.32
C PRO A 98 -12.68 -14.10 17.83
N ARG A 99 -11.50 -13.70 18.29
CA ARG A 99 -11.15 -13.64 19.72
C ARG A 99 -11.52 -12.31 20.42
N ALA A 100 -12.07 -11.33 19.71
CA ALA A 100 -12.57 -10.11 20.32
C ALA A 100 -13.82 -10.37 21.21
N THR A 101 -14.42 -11.54 21.09
CA THR A 101 -15.45 -12.05 21.99
C THR A 101 -14.79 -12.95 23.04
N GLU A 102 -15.07 -12.74 24.31
CA GLU A 102 -14.50 -13.48 25.47
C GLU A 102 -14.63 -15.03 25.38
N ASN A 103 -15.31 -15.57 24.38
CA ASN A 103 -15.67 -16.99 24.24
C ASN A 103 -14.97 -17.73 23.09
N HIS A 104 -13.93 -17.19 22.45
CA HIS A 104 -13.17 -17.85 21.37
C HIS A 104 -14.00 -18.30 20.14
N GLU A 105 -15.22 -17.85 19.99
CA GLU A 105 -16.06 -18.17 18.84
C GLU A 105 -16.04 -17.02 17.82
N LEU A 106 -16.10 -17.36 16.54
CA LEU A 106 -16.33 -16.38 15.48
C LEU A 106 -17.57 -15.54 15.81
N PRO A 107 -17.57 -14.22 15.56
CA PRO A 107 -18.77 -13.43 15.72
C PRO A 107 -19.96 -14.10 15.05
N SER A 108 -21.09 -14.19 15.73
CA SER A 108 -22.28 -14.90 15.24
C SER A 108 -22.75 -14.40 13.86
N ALA A 109 -22.48 -13.14 13.54
CA ALA A 109 -22.72 -12.56 12.21
C ALA A 109 -21.88 -13.23 11.11
N ILE A 110 -20.61 -13.56 11.38
CA ILE A 110 -19.73 -14.27 10.44
C ILE A 110 -20.22 -15.70 10.22
N VAL A 111 -20.52 -16.40 11.29
CA VAL A 111 -21.03 -17.78 11.24
C VAL A 111 -22.36 -17.87 10.50
N ARG A 112 -23.22 -16.84 10.62
CA ARG A 112 -24.53 -16.77 9.95
C ARG A 112 -24.49 -16.16 8.58
N GLY A 113 -23.37 -15.55 8.17
CA GLY A 113 -23.27 -14.78 6.93
C GLY A 113 -24.12 -13.49 6.95
N GLU A 114 -24.42 -12.96 8.13
CA GLU A 114 -25.18 -11.73 8.28
C GLU A 114 -24.33 -10.50 7.93
N PRO A 115 -24.93 -9.47 7.27
CA PRO A 115 -24.20 -8.25 6.99
C PRO A 115 -23.79 -7.52 8.28
N LEU A 116 -22.51 -7.17 8.39
CA LEU A 116 -22.03 -6.28 9.44
C LEU A 116 -22.25 -4.83 9.05
N PRO A 117 -22.81 -3.99 9.93
CA PRO A 117 -22.96 -2.57 9.59
C PRO A 117 -21.62 -1.89 9.45
N CYS A 118 -21.47 -1.07 8.42
CA CYS A 118 -20.35 -0.16 8.28
C CYS A 118 -20.59 1.07 9.15
N GLY A 119 -19.59 1.51 9.86
CA GLY A 119 -19.70 2.77 10.59
C GLY A 119 -19.51 2.62 12.09
N ILE A 120 -19.13 3.73 12.70
CA ILE A 120 -19.09 3.94 14.13
C ILE A 120 -20.53 4.19 14.58
N GLN A 121 -20.92 3.63 15.70
CA GLN A 121 -22.22 3.69 16.32
C GLN A 121 -23.11 4.87 15.92
N GLY A 122 -24.27 4.60 15.30
CA GLY A 122 -25.39 5.52 15.19
C GLY A 122 -25.74 6.03 13.79
N ALA A 123 -24.95 5.77 12.76
CA ALA A 123 -25.31 6.10 11.38
C ALA A 123 -24.93 4.92 10.46
N PRO A 124 -25.84 3.94 10.30
CA PRO A 124 -25.58 2.83 9.39
C PRO A 124 -25.73 3.34 7.96
N SER A 125 -24.62 3.38 7.24
CA SER A 125 -24.63 3.54 5.80
C SER A 125 -23.85 2.40 5.18
N GLY A 126 -24.58 1.43 4.63
CA GLY A 126 -24.01 0.27 3.99
C GLY A 126 -23.65 -0.87 4.94
N SER A 127 -23.11 -1.92 4.37
CA SER A 127 -22.76 -3.16 5.08
C SER A 127 -21.54 -3.84 4.50
N ILE A 128 -20.90 -4.68 5.33
CA ILE A 128 -19.86 -5.59 4.92
C ILE A 128 -20.40 -7.01 5.05
N LEU A 129 -20.44 -7.76 3.95
CA LEU A 129 -20.62 -9.20 4.00
C LEU A 129 -19.27 -9.85 4.25
N VAL A 130 -19.20 -10.71 5.24
CA VAL A 130 -17.98 -11.42 5.63
C VAL A 130 -18.19 -12.89 5.34
N SER A 131 -17.27 -13.50 4.61
CA SER A 131 -17.18 -14.94 4.41
C SER A 131 -15.83 -15.41 4.92
N PHE A 132 -15.82 -16.31 5.87
CA PHE A 132 -14.62 -16.92 6.41
C PHE A 132 -14.64 -18.42 6.13
N ASP A 133 -13.58 -18.93 5.51
CA ASP A 133 -13.38 -20.35 5.25
C ASP A 133 -12.20 -20.80 6.13
N ASP A 134 -12.55 -21.39 7.26
CA ASP A 134 -11.66 -21.96 8.26
C ASP A 134 -11.27 -23.38 7.78
N LYS A 135 -10.05 -23.52 7.29
CA LYS A 135 -9.57 -24.76 6.67
C LYS A 135 -9.27 -25.87 7.68
N ASP A 136 -8.86 -25.51 8.86
CA ASP A 136 -8.49 -26.47 9.90
C ASP A 136 -9.56 -26.62 11.01
N GLY A 137 -10.62 -25.82 10.96
CA GLY A 137 -11.77 -25.90 11.87
C GLY A 137 -11.48 -25.44 13.29
N ASN A 138 -10.42 -24.62 13.47
CA ASN A 138 -10.01 -24.18 14.80
C ASN A 138 -10.71 -22.90 15.29
N ALA A 139 -11.56 -22.29 14.45
CA ALA A 139 -12.26 -21.02 14.68
C ALA A 139 -11.29 -19.82 14.91
N GLU A 140 -10.07 -19.91 14.45
CA GLU A 140 -9.05 -18.86 14.50
C GLU A 140 -8.50 -18.59 13.11
N TYR A 141 -7.83 -17.45 12.91
CA TYR A 141 -7.09 -17.25 11.68
C TYR A 141 -5.83 -18.10 11.69
N SER A 142 -5.70 -18.97 10.71
CA SER A 142 -4.55 -19.85 10.54
C SER A 142 -4.05 -19.86 9.08
N SER A 143 -2.91 -20.48 8.87
CA SER A 143 -2.35 -20.62 7.52
C SER A 143 -3.25 -21.50 6.65
N GLY A 144 -3.63 -21.01 5.50
CA GLY A 144 -4.57 -21.65 4.56
C GLY A 144 -5.98 -21.08 4.61
N ASP A 145 -6.35 -20.38 5.67
CA ASP A 145 -7.68 -19.80 5.81
C ASP A 145 -7.90 -18.67 4.81
N THR A 146 -9.17 -18.47 4.46
CA THR A 146 -9.54 -17.36 3.60
C THR A 146 -10.62 -16.49 4.23
N LEU A 147 -10.48 -15.19 4.06
CA LEU A 147 -11.45 -14.19 4.48
C LEU A 147 -11.84 -13.34 3.26
N GLU A 148 -13.11 -13.38 2.88
CA GLU A 148 -13.66 -12.51 1.83
C GLU A 148 -14.56 -11.44 2.45
N LEU A 149 -14.29 -10.19 2.07
CA LEU A 149 -15.05 -9.02 2.48
C LEU A 149 -15.72 -8.42 1.24
N THR A 150 -17.05 -8.30 1.26
CA THR A 150 -17.79 -7.58 0.23
C THR A 150 -18.37 -6.30 0.85
N PHE A 151 -17.87 -5.16 0.40
CA PHE A 151 -18.32 -3.83 0.84
C PHE A 151 -19.51 -3.42 -0.02
N ILE A 152 -20.63 -3.08 0.63
CA ILE A 152 -21.86 -2.63 -0.02
C ILE A 152 -22.17 -1.21 0.45
N GLN A 153 -21.75 -0.22 -0.35
CA GLN A 153 -21.95 1.20 -0.06
C GLN A 153 -21.56 1.58 1.38
N CYS A 154 -20.41 1.07 1.81
CA CYS A 154 -19.91 1.23 3.16
C CYS A 154 -19.39 2.65 3.37
N TYR A 155 -20.17 3.51 4.02
CA TYR A 155 -19.82 4.92 4.24
C TYR A 155 -19.07 5.12 5.55
N ASP A 156 -17.92 5.76 5.49
CA ASP A 156 -17.18 6.26 6.64
C ASP A 156 -17.46 7.77 6.83
N PRO A 157 -18.18 8.16 7.89
CA PRO A 157 -18.52 9.57 8.11
C PRO A 157 -17.31 10.44 8.47
N LEU A 158 -16.26 9.84 9.06
CA LEU A 158 -15.03 10.56 9.42
C LEU A 158 -14.20 10.90 8.19
N GLY A 159 -14.03 9.92 7.30
CA GLY A 159 -13.31 10.10 6.05
C GLY A 159 -14.17 10.66 4.93
N LYS A 160 -15.50 10.71 5.09
CA LYS A 160 -16.45 11.04 4.02
C LYS A 160 -16.25 10.20 2.77
N ILE A 161 -15.99 8.89 2.97
CA ILE A 161 -15.66 7.94 1.92
C ILE A 161 -16.72 6.86 1.88
N THR A 162 -17.16 6.49 0.67
CA THR A 162 -17.96 5.30 0.43
C THR A 162 -17.09 4.23 -0.19
N SER A 163 -17.04 3.06 0.43
CA SER A 163 -16.33 1.89 -0.11
C SER A 163 -17.28 0.85 -0.70
N GLY A 164 -16.85 0.22 -1.80
CA GLY A 164 -17.56 -0.84 -2.50
C GLY A 164 -16.62 -1.92 -3.01
N GLY A 165 -17.19 -3.02 -3.55
CA GLY A 165 -16.42 -4.10 -4.16
C GLY A 165 -15.92 -5.15 -3.18
N LYS A 166 -14.94 -5.96 -3.62
CA LYS A 166 -14.51 -7.14 -2.87
C LYS A 166 -13.02 -7.12 -2.56
N LEU A 167 -12.71 -7.67 -1.39
CA LEU A 167 -11.35 -7.92 -0.92
C LEU A 167 -11.29 -9.32 -0.34
N LYS A 168 -10.39 -10.16 -0.86
CA LYS A 168 -10.17 -11.51 -0.36
C LYS A 168 -8.74 -11.61 0.18
N PHE A 169 -8.62 -12.17 1.38
CA PHE A 169 -7.37 -12.56 2.00
C PHE A 169 -7.23 -14.07 1.95
N THR A 170 -6.04 -14.54 1.63
CA THR A 170 -5.63 -15.93 1.87
C THR A 170 -4.41 -15.88 2.77
N PHE A 171 -4.55 -16.33 4.01
CA PHE A 171 -3.45 -16.33 4.96
C PHE A 171 -2.47 -17.44 4.61
N THR A 172 -1.21 -17.07 4.35
CA THR A 172 -0.17 -18.03 3.97
C THR A 172 0.77 -18.36 5.12
N ASN A 173 0.89 -17.45 6.08
CA ASN A 173 1.67 -17.67 7.30
C ASN A 173 1.11 -16.81 8.44
N ILE A 174 0.94 -17.41 9.60
CA ILE A 174 0.56 -16.72 10.86
C ILE A 174 1.45 -17.24 11.97
N VAL A 175 2.08 -16.32 12.71
CA VAL A 175 2.91 -16.61 13.87
C VAL A 175 2.44 -15.77 15.04
N GLY A 176 2.23 -16.39 16.18
CA GLY A 176 1.71 -15.71 17.36
C GLY A 176 0.22 -15.37 17.21
N ALA A 177 -0.20 -14.28 17.84
CA ALA A 177 -1.60 -13.83 17.84
C ALA A 177 -1.71 -12.41 17.24
N PRO A 178 -1.66 -12.26 15.91
CA PRO A 178 -1.54 -10.96 15.24
C PRO A 178 -2.68 -10.00 15.55
N PHE A 179 -3.85 -10.51 15.88
CA PHE A 179 -5.03 -9.68 16.11
C PHE A 179 -5.31 -9.40 17.59
N GLN A 180 -4.48 -9.94 18.51
CA GLN A 180 -4.65 -9.80 19.95
C GLN A 180 -3.74 -8.78 20.62
N GLN A 181 -2.93 -8.06 19.85
CA GLN A 181 -1.92 -7.11 20.34
C GLN A 181 -0.84 -7.74 21.26
N ILE A 182 -0.77 -9.07 21.34
CA ILE A 182 0.24 -9.78 22.11
C ILE A 182 1.46 -9.99 21.23
N THR A 183 2.52 -9.27 21.51
CA THR A 183 3.80 -9.37 20.78
C THR A 183 4.69 -10.48 21.31
N PRO A 184 5.54 -11.12 20.49
CA PRO A 184 5.69 -10.88 19.05
C PRO A 184 4.63 -11.62 18.22
N TRP A 185 4.29 -11.05 17.06
CA TRP A 185 3.44 -11.73 16.09
C TRP A 185 3.77 -11.29 14.64
N SER A 186 3.41 -12.13 13.70
CA SER A 186 3.45 -11.77 12.28
C SER A 186 2.39 -12.52 11.48
N PHE A 187 1.99 -11.96 10.35
CA PHE A 187 1.25 -12.71 9.34
C PHE A 187 1.65 -12.31 7.94
N THR A 188 1.44 -13.22 7.00
CA THR A 188 1.51 -12.97 5.56
C THR A 188 0.20 -13.43 4.94
N ALA A 189 -0.35 -12.62 4.04
CA ALA A 189 -1.56 -12.94 3.31
C ALA A 189 -1.44 -12.49 1.86
N ASP A 190 -2.01 -13.30 0.96
CA ASP A 190 -2.29 -12.91 -0.41
C ASP A 190 -3.61 -12.14 -0.43
N LEU A 191 -3.59 -10.90 -0.87
CA LEU A 191 -4.76 -10.03 -1.02
C LEU A 191 -5.17 -9.98 -2.49
N HIS A 192 -6.45 -10.22 -2.74
CA HIS A 192 -7.04 -10.06 -4.06
C HIS A 192 -8.13 -8.99 -4.03
N PHE A 193 -7.94 -7.96 -4.86
CA PHE A 193 -8.89 -6.86 -5.05
C PHE A 193 -9.73 -7.14 -6.29
N SER A 194 -11.04 -7.15 -6.14
CA SER A 194 -11.99 -7.33 -7.25
C SER A 194 -13.01 -6.20 -7.25
N GLY A 195 -12.78 -5.21 -8.12
CA GLY A 195 -13.60 -4.03 -8.21
C GLY A 195 -13.69 -3.25 -6.88
N PHE A 196 -12.65 -3.34 -6.03
CA PHE A 196 -12.64 -2.59 -4.79
C PHE A 196 -12.56 -1.10 -5.09
N GLU A 197 -13.51 -0.31 -4.57
CA GLU A 197 -13.59 1.12 -4.85
C GLU A 197 -13.74 1.95 -3.59
N LEU A 198 -13.13 3.13 -3.63
CA LEU A 198 -13.30 4.21 -2.67
C LEU A 198 -13.83 5.44 -3.43
N ARG A 199 -14.98 5.94 -3.01
CA ARG A 199 -15.59 7.13 -3.56
C ARG A 199 -15.58 8.23 -2.51
N PHE A 200 -14.90 9.32 -2.82
CA PHE A 200 -14.72 10.47 -1.94
C PHE A 200 -15.89 11.45 -2.07
N ALA A 201 -16.03 12.36 -1.09
CA ALA A 201 -17.10 13.35 -1.06
C ALA A 201 -17.12 14.29 -2.27
N ASP A 202 -15.96 14.57 -2.84
CA ASP A 202 -15.78 15.39 -4.05
C ASP A 202 -16.03 14.61 -5.36
N GLN A 203 -16.59 13.38 -5.26
CA GLN A 203 -16.86 12.45 -6.36
C GLN A 203 -15.59 11.83 -6.99
N ASN A 204 -14.42 12.10 -6.45
CA ASN A 204 -13.23 11.38 -6.88
C ASN A 204 -13.37 9.89 -6.60
N LEU A 205 -12.91 9.09 -7.56
CA LEU A 205 -12.98 7.63 -7.51
C LEU A 205 -11.56 7.06 -7.47
N LEU A 206 -11.35 6.14 -6.56
CA LEU A 206 -10.21 5.23 -6.55
C LEU A 206 -10.74 3.81 -6.69
N GLN A 207 -10.44 3.12 -7.77
CA GLN A 207 -10.80 1.72 -7.96
C GLN A 207 -9.53 0.88 -8.09
N VAL A 208 -9.45 -0.20 -7.32
CA VAL A 208 -8.30 -1.10 -7.25
C VAL A 208 -8.68 -2.49 -7.72
N ASN A 209 -7.86 -3.07 -8.60
CA ASN A 209 -7.96 -4.45 -9.05
C ASN A 209 -6.56 -5.08 -9.10
N GLY A 210 -6.47 -6.35 -8.76
CA GLY A 210 -5.21 -7.10 -8.80
C GLY A 210 -4.91 -7.82 -7.50
N THR A 211 -3.66 -8.19 -7.34
CA THR A 211 -3.20 -8.96 -6.18
C THR A 211 -1.98 -8.34 -5.55
N MET A 212 -1.86 -8.47 -4.24
CA MET A 212 -0.65 -8.12 -3.49
C MET A 212 -0.38 -9.16 -2.41
N VAL A 213 0.88 -9.33 -2.08
CA VAL A 213 1.32 -10.02 -0.88
C VAL A 213 1.51 -8.97 0.21
N TRP A 214 0.86 -9.18 1.33
CA TRP A 214 0.97 -8.33 2.51
C TRP A 214 1.59 -9.11 3.65
N THR A 215 2.68 -8.62 4.17
CA THR A 215 3.28 -9.12 5.42
C THR A 215 3.23 -8.03 6.46
N GLN A 216 2.78 -8.37 7.64
CA GLN A 216 2.82 -7.49 8.80
C GLN A 216 3.42 -8.22 9.99
N ALA A 217 4.32 -7.54 10.69
CA ALA A 217 4.98 -8.08 11.87
C ALA A 217 5.05 -7.02 12.97
N LYS A 218 4.98 -7.48 14.21
CA LYS A 218 5.11 -6.65 15.40
C LYS A 218 5.95 -7.39 16.42
N ASP A 219 7.24 -7.06 16.47
CA ASP A 219 8.19 -7.72 17.36
C ASP A 219 8.13 -7.19 18.78
N ASN A 220 7.70 -5.94 18.96
CA ASN A 220 7.53 -5.27 20.23
C ASN A 220 6.26 -4.41 20.26
N ALA A 221 5.95 -3.81 21.39
CA ALA A 221 4.73 -3.00 21.54
C ALA A 221 4.72 -1.74 20.68
N ASP A 222 5.88 -1.19 20.35
CA ASP A 222 6.03 0.14 19.77
C ASP A 222 6.18 0.12 18.23
N GLU A 223 6.75 -0.96 17.66
CA GLU A 223 7.09 -1.01 16.24
C GLU A 223 6.24 -2.00 15.46
N THR A 224 5.78 -1.57 14.29
CA THR A 224 5.06 -2.40 13.32
C THR A 224 5.78 -2.33 11.99
N LEU A 225 6.21 -3.47 11.48
CA LEU A 225 6.74 -3.61 10.12
C LEU A 225 5.60 -4.06 9.20
N ILE A 226 5.42 -3.34 8.09
CA ILE A 226 4.50 -3.72 7.01
C ILE A 226 5.32 -3.81 5.72
N GLN A 227 5.16 -4.91 5.00
CA GLN A 227 5.72 -5.07 3.67
C GLN A 227 4.60 -5.43 2.71
N VAL A 228 4.53 -4.73 1.59
CA VAL A 228 3.63 -5.04 0.47
C VAL A 228 4.43 -5.27 -0.79
N SER A 229 4.09 -6.30 -1.53
CA SER A 229 4.75 -6.64 -2.79
C SER A 229 3.76 -7.25 -3.78
N GLY A 230 4.12 -7.21 -5.06
CA GLY A 230 3.30 -7.84 -6.08
C GLY A 230 3.80 -7.59 -7.49
N ALA A 231 3.26 -8.39 -8.41
CA ALA A 231 3.59 -8.29 -9.82
C ALA A 231 2.78 -7.21 -10.53
N ARG A 232 1.51 -7.03 -10.13
CA ARG A 232 0.59 -6.13 -10.85
C ARG A 232 -0.57 -5.68 -9.98
N LEU A 233 -0.81 -4.35 -9.96
CA LEU A 233 -1.95 -3.72 -9.34
C LEU A 233 -2.48 -2.62 -10.28
N SER A 234 -3.75 -2.68 -10.64
CA SER A 234 -4.41 -1.66 -11.44
C SER A 234 -5.17 -0.71 -10.53
N VAL A 235 -4.92 0.57 -10.67
CA VAL A 235 -5.56 1.65 -9.92
C VAL A 235 -6.19 2.60 -10.91
N LYS A 236 -7.51 2.71 -10.89
CA LYS A 236 -8.25 3.68 -11.69
C LYS A 236 -8.63 4.85 -10.78
N ARG A 237 -8.24 6.05 -11.18
CA ARG A 237 -8.63 7.31 -10.59
C ARG A 237 -9.58 8.06 -11.54
N THR A 238 -10.19 9.12 -11.07
CA THR A 238 -11.10 9.93 -11.90
C THR A 238 -10.41 10.46 -13.17
N ASP A 239 -9.14 10.84 -13.06
CA ASP A 239 -8.36 11.51 -14.11
C ASP A 239 -7.17 10.68 -14.63
N ASP A 240 -6.92 9.48 -14.08
CA ASP A 240 -5.79 8.65 -14.48
C ASP A 240 -6.07 7.15 -14.32
N ASN A 241 -5.54 6.34 -15.23
CA ASN A 241 -5.45 4.91 -15.09
C ASN A 241 -4.00 4.53 -14.84
N ILE A 242 -3.74 4.06 -13.65
CA ILE A 242 -2.40 3.72 -13.16
C ILE A 242 -2.26 2.20 -13.14
N LEU A 243 -1.15 1.71 -13.64
CA LEU A 243 -0.73 0.33 -13.50
C LEU A 243 0.58 0.30 -12.73
N ILE A 244 0.56 -0.32 -11.56
CA ILE A 244 1.74 -0.52 -10.72
C ILE A 244 2.21 -1.96 -10.94
N THR A 245 3.50 -2.13 -11.23
CA THR A 245 4.09 -3.45 -11.47
C THR A 245 5.41 -3.61 -10.73
N ASN A 246 5.75 -4.87 -10.41
CA ASN A 246 7.02 -5.23 -9.78
C ASN A 246 7.34 -4.36 -8.57
N TYR A 247 6.39 -4.27 -7.65
CA TYR A 247 6.53 -3.41 -6.49
C TYR A 247 6.91 -4.19 -5.23
N LEU A 248 7.73 -3.56 -4.42
CA LEU A 248 8.08 -3.96 -3.07
C LEU A 248 8.22 -2.70 -2.24
N VAL A 249 7.34 -2.51 -1.27
CA VAL A 249 7.36 -1.35 -0.36
C VAL A 249 7.36 -1.84 1.07
N LYS A 250 8.22 -1.25 1.87
CA LYS A 250 8.39 -1.55 3.29
C LYS A 250 8.09 -0.30 4.12
N PHE A 251 7.34 -0.51 5.18
CA PHE A 251 7.07 0.50 6.20
C PHE A 251 7.53 -0.03 7.55
N ASN A 252 8.15 0.83 8.32
CA ASN A 252 8.33 0.65 9.74
C ASN A 252 7.64 1.83 10.44
N ASP A 253 6.68 1.52 11.28
CA ASP A 253 5.88 2.49 12.00
C ASP A 253 6.13 2.34 13.50
N ASN A 254 6.45 3.44 14.17
CA ASN A 254 6.66 3.48 15.60
C ASN A 254 5.54 4.28 16.27
N VAL A 255 4.60 3.55 16.90
CA VAL A 255 3.42 4.15 17.53
C VAL A 255 3.73 5.05 18.73
N ARG A 256 4.92 4.89 19.35
CA ARG A 256 5.32 5.69 20.49
C ARG A 256 5.85 7.06 20.08
N THR A 257 6.58 7.13 18.96
CA THR A 257 7.15 8.38 18.43
C THR A 257 6.30 8.97 17.31
N ASP A 258 5.28 8.25 16.84
CA ASP A 258 4.48 8.57 15.66
C ASP A 258 5.33 8.69 14.37
N GLU A 259 6.55 8.12 14.40
CA GLU A 259 7.50 8.14 13.29
C GLU A 259 7.25 6.97 12.35
N TYR A 260 7.24 7.25 11.05
CA TYR A 260 7.31 6.20 10.03
C TYR A 260 8.62 6.25 9.26
N ARG A 261 9.03 5.09 8.74
CA ARG A 261 10.11 4.94 7.77
C ARG A 261 9.60 4.13 6.59
N GLN A 262 9.91 4.60 5.39
CA GLN A 262 9.50 3.93 4.17
C GLN A 262 10.66 3.77 3.20
N SER A 263 10.74 2.58 2.59
CA SER A 263 11.63 2.28 1.46
C SER A 263 10.91 1.38 0.46
N GLY A 264 11.46 1.25 -0.75
CA GLY A 264 10.94 0.31 -1.73
C GLY A 264 11.04 0.78 -3.16
N THR A 265 10.63 -0.09 -4.06
CA THR A 265 10.68 0.13 -5.51
C THR A 265 9.36 -0.20 -6.16
N GLN A 266 9.01 0.49 -7.24
CA GLN A 266 7.86 0.15 -8.08
C GLN A 266 8.03 0.69 -9.50
N SER A 267 7.42 -0.02 -10.47
CA SER A 267 7.21 0.49 -11.82
C SER A 267 5.80 1.03 -11.93
N VAL A 268 5.66 2.22 -12.49
CA VAL A 268 4.37 2.89 -12.65
C VAL A 268 4.13 3.21 -14.11
N SER A 269 2.93 2.90 -14.59
CA SER A 269 2.41 3.30 -15.89
C SER A 269 1.20 4.19 -15.66
N SER A 270 1.17 5.37 -16.27
CA SER A 270 0.11 6.37 -16.12
C SER A 270 -0.46 6.75 -17.48
N SER A 271 -1.78 6.70 -17.61
CA SER A 271 -2.46 7.18 -18.80
C SER A 271 -2.35 8.70 -18.96
N LYS A 272 -2.29 9.43 -17.86
CA LYS A 272 -2.13 10.88 -17.82
C LYS A 272 -0.77 11.33 -18.33
N LEU A 273 0.29 10.56 -18.05
CA LEU A 273 1.63 10.80 -18.55
C LEU A 273 1.87 10.15 -19.91
N GLY A 274 1.02 9.23 -20.35
CA GLY A 274 1.18 8.49 -21.59
C GLY A 274 2.38 7.55 -21.60
N GLY A 275 2.90 7.14 -20.42
CA GLY A 275 4.10 6.32 -20.35
C GLY A 275 4.38 5.72 -18.97
N THR A 276 5.59 5.15 -18.85
CA THR A 276 6.06 4.45 -17.65
C THR A 276 7.25 5.15 -17.02
N PHE A 277 7.41 4.95 -15.70
CA PHE A 277 8.61 5.33 -14.94
C PHE A 277 8.87 4.34 -13.82
N GLN A 278 10.11 4.35 -13.33
CA GLN A 278 10.51 3.62 -12.13
C GLN A 278 10.55 4.59 -10.96
N MET A 279 10.14 4.12 -9.79
CA MET A 279 10.24 4.86 -8.53
C MET A 279 11.04 4.02 -7.54
N ASP A 280 12.01 4.64 -6.89
CA ASP A 280 12.89 4.01 -5.91
C ASP A 280 13.04 4.90 -4.68
N VAL A 281 12.81 4.31 -3.52
CA VAL A 281 13.12 4.88 -2.20
C VAL A 281 14.12 3.94 -1.54
N SER A 282 15.37 4.34 -1.54
CA SER A 282 16.47 3.51 -1.02
C SER A 282 16.32 3.20 0.46
N GLU A 283 16.67 1.98 0.87
CA GLU A 283 16.77 1.61 2.30
C GLU A 283 17.86 2.41 3.04
N ALA A 284 18.88 2.91 2.33
CA ALA A 284 19.94 3.73 2.91
C ALA A 284 19.49 5.18 3.19
N LEU A 285 18.53 5.69 2.42
CA LEU A 285 17.95 7.02 2.54
C LEU A 285 16.42 6.92 2.53
N PRO A 286 15.81 6.21 3.50
CA PRO A 286 14.38 6.02 3.54
C PRO A 286 13.66 7.35 3.75
N LEU A 287 12.42 7.43 3.31
CA LEU A 287 11.54 8.52 3.73
C LEU A 287 11.23 8.35 5.21
N VAL A 288 11.46 9.39 5.98
CA VAL A 288 11.17 9.45 7.41
C VAL A 288 10.28 10.65 7.68
N GLY A 289 9.29 10.46 8.50
CA GLY A 289 8.36 11.52 8.91
C GLY A 289 7.46 11.07 10.04
N ILE A 290 6.54 11.92 10.45
CA ILE A 290 5.46 11.54 11.36
C ILE A 290 4.20 11.18 10.57
N ALA A 291 3.37 10.28 11.12
CA ALA A 291 2.26 9.65 10.41
C ALA A 291 1.26 10.63 9.76
N SER A 292 1.12 11.84 10.29
CA SER A 292 0.18 12.87 9.81
C SER A 292 0.80 13.92 8.88
N SER A 293 2.09 13.77 8.49
CA SER A 293 2.81 14.78 7.71
C SER A 293 3.48 14.22 6.46
N PHE A 294 3.97 15.12 5.61
CA PHE A 294 4.96 14.77 4.60
C PHE A 294 6.28 14.36 5.26
N PRO A 295 7.18 13.65 4.54
CA PRO A 295 8.46 13.25 5.09
C PRO A 295 9.30 14.47 5.52
N ASP A 296 10.02 14.30 6.63
CA ASP A 296 11.00 15.25 7.12
C ASP A 296 12.34 15.11 6.42
N SER A 297 12.65 13.89 5.99
CA SER A 297 13.91 13.51 5.37
C SER A 297 13.75 12.32 4.45
N GLY A 298 14.79 12.03 3.67
CA GLY A 298 14.84 10.92 2.73
C GLY A 298 14.69 11.37 1.28
N THR A 299 14.78 10.39 0.39
CA THR A 299 14.90 10.65 -1.04
C THR A 299 14.05 9.69 -1.85
N ILE A 300 13.35 10.22 -2.85
CA ILE A 300 12.65 9.45 -3.89
C ILE A 300 13.36 9.69 -5.21
N LYS A 301 13.83 8.65 -5.87
CA LYS A 301 14.34 8.72 -7.24
C LYS A 301 13.28 8.22 -8.21
N ILE A 302 12.99 9.00 -9.25
CA ILE A 302 12.04 8.66 -10.30
C ILE A 302 12.80 8.68 -11.63
N THR A 303 12.83 7.54 -12.32
CA THR A 303 13.61 7.35 -13.55
C THR A 303 12.68 7.09 -14.72
N GLY A 304 12.82 7.87 -15.77
CA GLY A 304 12.09 7.75 -17.02
C GLY A 304 13.00 7.38 -18.22
N ALA A 305 12.63 7.81 -19.43
CA ALA A 305 13.39 7.59 -20.65
C ALA A 305 14.61 8.51 -20.72
N GLY A 306 15.78 8.01 -20.35
CA GLY A 306 17.04 8.78 -20.45
C GLY A 306 17.10 10.02 -19.53
N SER A 307 16.26 10.06 -18.49
CA SER A 307 16.20 11.19 -17.55
C SER A 307 15.72 10.72 -16.18
N SER A 308 16.03 11.47 -15.13
CA SER A 308 15.51 11.21 -13.79
C SER A 308 15.21 12.50 -13.03
N ILE A 309 14.32 12.40 -12.05
CA ILE A 309 14.19 13.39 -10.98
C ILE A 309 14.43 12.76 -9.64
N THR A 310 15.00 13.56 -8.74
CA THR A 310 15.20 13.19 -7.35
C THR A 310 14.43 14.16 -6.48
N LEU A 311 13.55 13.62 -5.63
CA LEU A 311 12.81 14.39 -4.64
C LEU A 311 13.51 14.21 -3.29
N ASN A 312 14.16 15.25 -2.81
CA ASN A 312 14.82 15.26 -1.52
C ASN A 312 13.94 16.00 -0.51
N ALA A 313 13.45 15.32 0.52
CA ALA A 313 12.73 15.98 1.59
C ALA A 313 13.65 16.99 2.30
N VAL A 314 13.25 18.26 2.30
CA VAL A 314 13.97 19.34 3.01
C VAL A 314 13.43 19.43 4.43
N ASP A 315 12.13 19.40 4.56
CA ASP A 315 11.37 19.38 5.80
C ASP A 315 9.91 18.92 5.49
N ARG A 316 9.02 18.92 6.48
CA ARG A 316 7.58 18.53 6.34
C ARG A 316 6.77 19.41 5.40
N ILE A 317 7.29 20.57 5.03
CA ILE A 317 6.60 21.55 4.18
C ILE A 317 7.19 21.54 2.78
N ASN A 318 8.51 21.37 2.67
CA ASN A 318 9.26 21.59 1.44
C ASN A 318 9.98 20.35 0.96
N VAL A 319 10.04 20.22 -0.37
CA VAL A 319 10.81 19.22 -1.09
C VAL A 319 11.69 19.91 -2.14
N ARG A 320 12.92 19.43 -2.28
CA ARG A 320 13.80 19.81 -3.39
C ARG A 320 13.61 18.83 -4.52
N ILE A 321 13.32 19.33 -5.72
CA ILE A 321 13.25 18.56 -6.95
C ILE A 321 14.51 18.83 -7.75
N GLU A 322 15.26 17.79 -8.06
CA GLU A 322 16.47 17.83 -8.85
C GLU A 322 16.26 17.04 -10.14
N LEU A 323 16.49 17.65 -11.29
CA LEU A 323 16.37 17.03 -12.61
C LEU A 323 17.76 16.72 -13.17
N ASP A 324 17.95 15.48 -13.60
CA ASP A 324 19.04 15.02 -14.45
C ASP A 324 18.40 14.58 -15.79
N SER A 325 18.53 15.42 -16.79
CA SER A 325 17.79 15.29 -18.05
C SER A 325 18.42 14.31 -19.04
N ASN A 326 19.61 13.79 -18.75
CA ASN A 326 20.39 12.93 -19.64
C ASN A 326 21.00 11.69 -18.92
N LEU A 327 20.73 11.51 -17.62
CA LEU A 327 21.25 10.44 -16.75
C LEU A 327 22.80 10.40 -16.66
N ASP A 328 23.47 11.55 -16.75
CA ASP A 328 24.93 11.61 -16.55
C ASP A 328 25.32 11.75 -15.06
N GLY A 329 24.35 11.86 -14.18
CA GLY A 329 24.53 12.00 -12.73
C GLY A 329 24.77 13.44 -12.30
N ILE A 330 24.67 14.40 -13.21
CA ILE A 330 24.78 15.83 -12.92
C ILE A 330 23.38 16.43 -12.87
N VAL A 331 23.11 17.24 -11.85
CA VAL A 331 21.83 17.94 -11.72
C VAL A 331 21.79 19.11 -12.68
N ASP A 332 20.90 19.06 -13.67
CA ASP A 332 20.71 20.14 -14.65
C ASP A 332 19.87 21.28 -14.10
N SER A 333 18.88 20.95 -13.27
CA SER A 333 18.08 21.98 -12.60
C SER A 333 17.64 21.50 -11.20
N SER A 334 17.49 22.47 -10.30
CA SER A 334 17.04 22.20 -8.91
C SER A 334 16.13 23.31 -8.44
N GLU A 335 15.04 22.95 -7.80
CA GLU A 335 14.12 23.90 -7.18
C GLU A 335 13.56 23.36 -5.88
N VAL A 336 13.19 24.24 -4.97
CA VAL A 336 12.51 23.88 -3.71
C VAL A 336 11.08 24.38 -3.78
N ILE A 337 10.14 23.47 -3.54
CA ILE A 337 8.71 23.74 -3.56
C ILE A 337 8.03 23.17 -2.34
N ALA A 338 6.80 23.58 -2.08
CA ALA A 338 5.98 22.94 -1.05
C ALA A 338 5.50 21.55 -1.53
N TRP A 339 5.53 20.55 -0.65
CA TRP A 339 4.95 19.22 -0.92
C TRP A 339 3.50 19.30 -1.41
N SER A 340 2.73 20.26 -0.88
CA SER A 340 1.32 20.45 -1.23
C SER A 340 1.08 20.79 -2.71
N ILE A 341 2.10 21.21 -3.44
CA ILE A 341 2.00 21.46 -4.89
C ILE A 341 1.97 20.14 -5.67
N LEU A 342 2.53 19.08 -5.10
CA LEU A 342 2.60 17.74 -5.72
C LEU A 342 1.45 16.80 -5.31
N SER A 343 0.61 17.21 -4.35
CA SER A 343 -0.48 16.38 -3.78
C SER A 343 -1.83 16.63 -4.41
#